data_a65a1dbd023907b995d7b1e687ccecb0
#
_entry.id   a65a1dbd023907b995d7b1e687ccecb0
#
_cell.length_a   1.000
_cell.length_b   1.000
_cell.length_c   1.000
_cell.angle_alpha   90.00
_cell.angle_beta   90.00
_cell.angle_gamma   90.00
#
_symmetry.space_group_name_H-M   'P 1'
#
loop_
_entity.id
_entity.type
_entity.pdbx_description
1 polymer ?
#
loop_
_entity_poly.entity_id
_entity_poly.type
_entity_poly.pdbx_seq_one_letter_code
_entity_poly.pdbx_strand_id
1 'polypeptide(L)'
;MSEKKVYGYARVGNAEQISEATDNKAFLYCRLSYDNSHFMNQQQEQLFRHCSDKGYRAEGSMAVVASAKDEKENMLRLAQRLKAAAIKTMLISDPSRISLDPNDFIEIVSAFHKNGVTIEYRDGDGNTRNLLEVLEQFRTANLNLAEPECDEDEEPDESPHIQM
;
A
#
# COMPACT_ATOMS: atom_id res chain seq x y z
N MET A 1 22.22 -9.34 0.62
CA MET A 1 20.79 -9.44 0.59
C MET A 1 20.24 -9.35 1.99
N SER A 2 19.30 -8.49 2.23
CA SER A 2 18.78 -8.41 3.58
C SER A 2 17.83 -9.57 3.86
N GLU A 3 17.83 -9.95 5.09
CA GLU A 3 16.98 -11.04 5.53
C GLU A 3 15.56 -10.56 5.74
N LYS A 4 14.64 -11.35 5.29
CA LYS A 4 13.24 -11.09 5.50
C LYS A 4 12.76 -11.94 6.66
N LYS A 5 12.10 -11.30 7.60
CA LYS A 5 11.54 -11.99 8.75
C LYS A 5 10.03 -11.90 8.69
N VAL A 6 9.36 -13.03 8.72
CA VAL A 6 7.91 -13.08 8.69
C VAL A 6 7.42 -13.45 10.08
N TYR A 7 6.65 -12.55 10.69
CA TYR A 7 6.11 -12.78 12.03
C TYR A 7 4.97 -13.79 12.03
N GLY A 8 4.21 -13.79 10.94
CA GLY A 8 3.15 -14.76 10.87
C GLY A 8 2.29 -14.57 9.64
N TYR A 9 1.63 -15.63 9.26
CA TYR A 9 0.65 -15.60 8.20
C TYR A 9 -0.50 -16.48 8.66
N ALA A 10 -1.69 -15.89 8.74
CA ALA A 10 -2.85 -16.60 9.23
C ALA A 10 -4.02 -16.36 8.29
N ARG A 11 -4.83 -17.38 8.16
CA ARG A 11 -6.05 -17.31 7.38
C ARG A 11 -7.23 -17.50 8.32
N VAL A 12 -8.21 -16.61 8.25
CA VAL A 12 -9.36 -16.66 9.12
C VAL A 12 -10.64 -16.76 8.30
N GLY A 13 -11.72 -17.19 8.94
CA GLY A 13 -12.98 -17.37 8.29
C GLY A 13 -13.28 -18.82 8.02
N ASN A 14 -14.50 -19.11 7.62
CA ASN A 14 -14.88 -20.48 7.28
C ASN A 14 -15.61 -20.48 5.94
N ALA A 15 -15.85 -21.68 5.41
CA ALA A 15 -16.37 -21.83 4.05
C ALA A 15 -17.73 -21.16 3.87
N GLU A 16 -18.60 -21.26 4.86
CA GLU A 16 -19.91 -20.66 4.74
C GLU A 16 -19.86 -19.16 4.66
N GLN A 17 -19.06 -18.56 5.54
CA GLN A 17 -18.91 -17.11 5.54
C GLN A 17 -18.23 -16.63 4.28
N ILE A 18 -17.26 -17.40 3.78
CA ILE A 18 -16.55 -17.01 2.57
C ILE A 18 -17.51 -16.95 1.39
N SER A 19 -18.40 -17.90 1.26
CA SER A 19 -19.29 -17.92 0.12
C SER A 19 -20.29 -16.76 0.15
N GLU A 20 -20.66 -16.29 1.34
CA GLU A 20 -21.64 -15.22 1.45
C GLU A 20 -21.00 -13.84 1.44
N ALA A 21 -19.75 -13.72 1.86
CA ALA A 21 -19.12 -12.42 2.05
C ALA A 21 -17.86 -12.28 1.20
N THR A 22 -17.92 -12.75 -0.06
CA THR A 22 -16.75 -12.69 -0.93
C THR A 22 -16.20 -11.29 -1.07
N ASP A 23 -17.09 -10.30 -1.21
CA ASP A 23 -16.65 -8.92 -1.42
C ASP A 23 -16.21 -8.25 -0.12
N ASN A 24 -16.41 -8.90 1.03
CA ASN A 24 -16.01 -8.34 2.32
C ASN A 24 -14.72 -8.92 2.83
N LYS A 25 -14.05 -9.75 2.06
CA LYS A 25 -12.78 -10.31 2.48
C LYS A 25 -11.69 -9.25 2.42
N ALA A 26 -10.85 -9.24 3.45
CA ALA A 26 -9.72 -8.31 3.50
C ALA A 26 -8.47 -9.06 3.90
N PHE A 27 -7.35 -8.62 3.34
CA PHE A 27 -6.03 -9.13 3.70
C PHE A 27 -5.31 -8.02 4.46
N LEU A 28 -4.65 -8.37 5.57
CA LEU A 28 -4.01 -7.41 6.44
C LEU A 28 -2.51 -7.48 6.26
N TYR A 29 -1.91 -6.39 5.80
CA TYR A 29 -0.48 -6.37 5.52
C TYR A 29 0.25 -5.41 6.46
N CYS A 30 1.23 -5.93 7.18
CA CYS A 30 2.06 -5.16 8.09
C CYS A 30 3.51 -5.28 7.67
N ARG A 31 4.25 -4.19 7.74
CA ARG A 31 5.68 -4.21 7.45
C ARG A 31 6.41 -3.19 8.29
N LEU A 32 7.54 -3.62 8.82
CA LEU A 32 8.51 -2.74 9.47
C LEU A 32 9.85 -2.96 8.79
N SER A 33 10.64 -1.90 8.70
CA SER A 33 11.97 -2.02 8.11
C SER A 33 12.99 -2.55 9.12
N TYR A 34 12.62 -2.65 10.37
CA TYR A 34 13.47 -3.18 11.43
C TYR A 34 12.63 -4.01 12.38
N ASP A 35 13.29 -4.91 13.11
CA ASP A 35 12.60 -5.84 14.00
C ASP A 35 12.21 -5.15 15.31
N ASN A 36 10.92 -4.96 15.52
CA ASN A 36 10.38 -4.37 16.74
C ASN A 36 9.00 -4.96 16.99
N SER A 37 8.93 -5.93 17.90
CA SER A 37 7.69 -6.66 18.13
C SER A 37 6.59 -5.77 18.70
N HIS A 38 6.95 -4.76 19.49
CA HIS A 38 5.96 -3.85 20.05
C HIS A 38 5.26 -3.07 18.94
N PHE A 39 6.02 -2.47 18.04
CA PHE A 39 5.46 -1.70 16.93
C PHE A 39 4.72 -2.60 15.96
N MET A 40 5.23 -3.82 15.74
CA MET A 40 4.54 -4.74 14.86
C MET A 40 3.18 -5.13 15.43
N ASN A 41 3.13 -5.40 16.74
CA ASN A 41 1.86 -5.73 17.39
C ASN A 41 0.88 -4.56 17.31
N GLN A 42 1.36 -3.33 17.51
CA GLN A 42 0.51 -2.16 17.39
C GLN A 42 -0.06 -2.04 15.98
N GLN A 43 0.77 -2.25 14.99
CA GLN A 43 0.34 -2.15 13.60
C GLN A 43 -0.71 -3.21 13.29
N GLN A 44 -0.49 -4.44 13.73
CA GLN A 44 -1.46 -5.51 13.52
C GLN A 44 -2.78 -5.21 14.21
N GLU A 45 -2.70 -4.70 15.44
CA GLU A 45 -3.91 -4.39 16.20
C GLU A 45 -4.71 -3.30 15.52
N GLN A 46 -4.04 -2.28 15.00
CA GLN A 46 -4.72 -1.21 14.28
C GLN A 46 -5.44 -1.75 13.06
N LEU A 47 -4.81 -2.67 12.34
CA LEU A 47 -5.42 -3.23 11.15
C LEU A 47 -6.62 -4.11 11.48
N PHE A 48 -6.53 -4.91 12.53
CA PHE A 48 -7.67 -5.72 12.95
C PHE A 48 -8.83 -4.84 13.37
N ARG A 49 -8.55 -3.74 14.05
CA ARG A 49 -9.60 -2.80 14.46
C ARG A 49 -10.23 -2.13 13.25
N HIS A 50 -9.41 -1.70 12.29
CA HIS A 50 -9.89 -1.12 11.05
C HIS A 50 -10.78 -2.11 10.31
N CYS A 51 -10.31 -3.35 10.20
CA CYS A 51 -11.05 -4.40 9.53
C CYS A 51 -12.41 -4.62 10.17
N SER A 52 -12.44 -4.70 11.51
CA SER A 52 -13.66 -4.91 12.25
C SER A 52 -14.62 -3.73 12.09
N ASP A 53 -14.11 -2.52 12.20
CA ASP A 53 -14.96 -1.33 12.12
C ASP A 53 -15.60 -1.17 10.75
N LYS A 54 -14.96 -1.65 9.71
CA LYS A 54 -15.49 -1.57 8.34
C LYS A 54 -16.39 -2.76 8.01
N GLY A 55 -16.49 -3.72 8.90
CA GLY A 55 -17.28 -4.91 8.63
C GLY A 55 -16.64 -5.89 7.68
N TYR A 56 -15.33 -5.76 7.46
CA TYR A 56 -14.61 -6.73 6.64
C TYR A 56 -14.34 -7.99 7.45
N ARG A 57 -14.15 -9.07 6.72
CA ARG A 57 -13.69 -10.31 7.36
C ARG A 57 -12.22 -10.51 6.98
N ALA A 58 -11.37 -10.60 7.99
CA ALA A 58 -9.94 -10.83 7.77
C ALA A 58 -9.74 -12.25 7.25
N GLU A 59 -9.40 -12.35 5.97
CA GLU A 59 -9.21 -13.65 5.33
C GLU A 59 -7.79 -14.13 5.50
N GLY A 60 -6.84 -13.21 5.65
CA GLY A 60 -5.45 -13.56 5.90
C GLY A 60 -4.68 -12.34 6.35
N SER A 61 -3.49 -12.57 6.87
CA SER A 61 -2.63 -11.47 7.29
C SER A 61 -1.17 -11.86 7.10
N MET A 62 -0.33 -10.85 6.96
CA MET A 62 1.11 -11.04 6.80
C MET A 62 1.81 -9.92 7.56
N ALA A 63 2.83 -10.27 8.32
CA ALA A 63 3.63 -9.31 9.06
C ALA A 63 5.09 -9.57 8.74
N VAL A 64 5.75 -8.60 8.15
CA VAL A 64 7.08 -8.77 7.57
C VAL A 64 8.05 -7.73 8.12
N VAL A 65 9.28 -8.14 8.38
CA VAL A 65 10.37 -7.22 8.69
C VAL A 65 11.31 -7.23 7.49
N ALA A 66 11.25 -6.14 6.72
CA ALA A 66 12.08 -5.99 5.53
C ALA A 66 11.91 -4.57 5.02
N SER A 67 12.87 -4.07 4.27
CA SER A 67 12.71 -2.75 3.64
C SER A 67 11.67 -2.84 2.53
N ALA A 68 11.08 -1.69 2.19
CA ALA A 68 10.11 -1.64 1.11
C ALA A 68 10.73 -2.09 -0.20
N LYS A 69 11.99 -1.74 -0.41
CA LYS A 69 12.68 -2.09 -1.64
C LYS A 69 12.87 -3.60 -1.76
N ASP A 70 13.21 -4.26 -0.66
CA ASP A 70 13.38 -5.71 -0.66
C ASP A 70 12.06 -6.45 -0.84
N GLU A 71 10.95 -5.82 -0.44
CA GLU A 71 9.64 -6.44 -0.53
C GLU A 71 8.90 -6.15 -1.84
N LYS A 72 9.47 -5.33 -2.70
CA LYS A 72 8.77 -4.92 -3.91
C LYS A 72 8.31 -6.11 -4.75
N GLU A 73 9.21 -7.04 -5.02
CA GLU A 73 8.86 -8.21 -5.84
C GLU A 73 7.79 -9.05 -5.18
N ASN A 74 7.91 -9.22 -3.87
CA ASN A 74 6.93 -10.00 -3.12
C ASN A 74 5.56 -9.33 -3.12
N MET A 75 5.54 -7.99 -3.07
CA MET A 75 4.29 -7.25 -3.14
C MET A 75 3.61 -7.45 -4.50
N LEU A 76 4.39 -7.44 -5.57
CA LEU A 76 3.82 -7.64 -6.90
C LEU A 76 3.23 -9.05 -7.03
N ARG A 77 3.89 -10.04 -6.42
CA ARG A 77 3.35 -11.39 -6.40
C ARG A 77 2.13 -11.50 -5.51
N LEU A 78 2.13 -10.76 -4.40
CA LEU A 78 0.99 -10.76 -3.48
C LEU A 78 -0.27 -10.30 -4.18
N ALA A 79 -0.15 -9.28 -5.04
CA ALA A 79 -1.31 -8.79 -5.79
C ALA A 79 -1.95 -9.91 -6.60
N GLN A 80 -1.14 -10.75 -7.24
CA GLN A 80 -1.65 -11.86 -8.02
C GLN A 80 -2.28 -12.93 -7.13
N ARG A 81 -1.68 -13.17 -5.98
CA ARG A 81 -2.19 -14.17 -5.04
C ARG A 81 -3.53 -13.76 -4.46
N LEU A 82 -3.69 -12.47 -4.15
CA LEU A 82 -4.97 -11.98 -3.65
C LEU A 82 -6.05 -12.09 -4.71
N LYS A 83 -5.71 -11.81 -5.96
CA LYS A 83 -6.66 -11.99 -7.04
C LYS A 83 -7.10 -13.45 -7.14
N ALA A 84 -6.16 -14.37 -7.07
CA ALA A 84 -6.47 -15.81 -7.16
C ALA A 84 -7.34 -16.25 -6.00
N ALA A 85 -7.21 -15.62 -4.83
CA ALA A 85 -8.00 -15.95 -3.66
C ALA A 85 -9.31 -15.19 -3.59
N ALA A 86 -9.60 -14.36 -4.60
CA ALA A 86 -10.80 -13.53 -4.66
C ALA A 86 -10.87 -12.54 -3.50
N ILE A 87 -9.72 -12.07 -3.03
CA ILE A 87 -9.65 -11.04 -2.00
C ILE A 87 -9.47 -9.70 -2.71
N LYS A 88 -10.41 -8.80 -2.51
CA LYS A 88 -10.45 -7.54 -3.25
C LYS A 88 -9.98 -6.34 -2.45
N THR A 89 -9.65 -6.52 -1.18
CA THR A 89 -9.25 -5.43 -0.31
C THR A 89 -8.05 -5.84 0.50
N MET A 90 -7.05 -4.95 0.56
CA MET A 90 -5.90 -5.12 1.45
C MET A 90 -5.82 -3.89 2.34
N LEU A 91 -5.61 -4.12 3.64
CA LEU A 91 -5.50 -3.04 4.61
C LEU A 91 -4.05 -2.86 5.03
N ILE A 92 -3.64 -1.61 5.11
CA ILE A 92 -2.30 -1.24 5.61
C ILE A 92 -2.46 -0.11 6.61
N SER A 93 -1.44 0.14 7.42
CA SER A 93 -1.52 1.17 8.44
C SER A 93 -1.36 2.57 7.84
N ASP A 94 -0.53 2.71 6.83
CA ASP A 94 -0.31 3.99 6.15
C ASP A 94 0.39 3.72 4.82
N PRO A 95 0.39 4.70 3.90
CA PRO A 95 0.96 4.48 2.57
C PRO A 95 2.44 4.14 2.56
N SER A 96 3.19 4.53 3.59
CA SER A 96 4.62 4.25 3.62
C SER A 96 4.92 2.75 3.72
N ARG A 97 3.92 1.94 4.12
CA ARG A 97 4.11 0.49 4.15
C ARG A 97 4.32 -0.08 2.74
N ILE A 98 3.82 0.62 1.73
CA ILE A 98 4.01 0.19 0.35
C ILE A 98 5.39 0.61 -0.14
N SER A 99 5.68 1.91 -0.10
CA SER A 99 6.99 2.42 -0.50
C SER A 99 7.06 3.91 -0.26
N LEU A 100 8.26 4.43 -0.02
CA LEU A 100 8.51 5.85 0.01
C LEU A 100 9.06 6.34 -1.33
N ASP A 101 9.44 5.42 -2.20
CA ASP A 101 9.90 5.73 -3.55
C ASP A 101 8.69 5.91 -4.44
N PRO A 102 8.50 7.10 -5.05
CA PRO A 102 7.31 7.33 -5.87
C PRO A 102 7.13 6.35 -7.02
N ASN A 103 8.22 5.96 -7.67
CA ASN A 103 8.12 5.03 -8.80
C ASN A 103 7.69 3.65 -8.35
N ASP A 104 8.27 3.16 -7.25
CA ASP A 104 7.88 1.87 -6.71
C ASP A 104 6.45 1.91 -6.20
N PHE A 105 6.07 3.01 -5.55
CA PHE A 105 4.71 3.18 -5.06
C PHE A 105 3.70 3.07 -6.21
N ILE A 106 3.95 3.81 -7.28
CA ILE A 106 3.07 3.79 -8.45
C ILE A 106 2.98 2.38 -9.03
N GLU A 107 4.12 1.73 -9.16
CA GLU A 107 4.16 0.41 -9.77
C GLU A 107 3.38 -0.61 -8.94
N ILE A 108 3.56 -0.60 -7.64
CA ILE A 108 2.91 -1.56 -6.76
C ILE A 108 1.41 -1.30 -6.69
N VAL A 109 1.01 -0.05 -6.47
CA VAL A 109 -0.41 0.27 -6.37
C VAL A 109 -1.13 -0.04 -7.69
N SER A 110 -0.48 0.25 -8.81
CA SER A 110 -1.05 -0.06 -10.12
C SER A 110 -1.22 -1.56 -10.32
N ALA A 111 -0.24 -2.35 -9.85
CA ALA A 111 -0.33 -3.81 -9.96
C ALA A 111 -1.50 -4.36 -9.16
N PHE A 112 -1.69 -3.84 -7.93
CA PHE A 112 -2.83 -4.27 -7.12
C PHE A 112 -4.15 -3.89 -7.81
N HIS A 113 -4.22 -2.66 -8.31
CA HIS A 113 -5.43 -2.22 -9.01
C HIS A 113 -5.73 -3.10 -10.22
N LYS A 114 -4.71 -3.43 -11.00
CA LYS A 114 -4.90 -4.29 -12.18
C LYS A 114 -5.39 -5.67 -11.81
N ASN A 115 -5.06 -6.12 -10.61
CA ASN A 115 -5.51 -7.43 -10.13
C ASN A 115 -6.81 -7.33 -9.35
N GLY A 116 -7.48 -6.18 -9.39
CA GLY A 116 -8.77 -6.01 -8.75
C GLY A 116 -8.70 -5.84 -7.26
N VAL A 117 -7.54 -5.46 -6.71
CA VAL A 117 -7.36 -5.31 -5.28
C VAL A 117 -7.24 -3.83 -4.92
N THR A 118 -8.08 -3.39 -4.00
CA THR A 118 -8.05 -2.03 -3.47
C THR A 118 -7.23 -2.04 -2.19
N ILE A 119 -6.29 -1.10 -2.07
CA ILE A 119 -5.49 -0.97 -0.85
C ILE A 119 -6.04 0.21 -0.05
N GLU A 120 -6.43 -0.04 1.20
CA GLU A 120 -7.05 0.96 2.07
C GLU A 120 -6.24 1.17 3.34
N TYR A 121 -6.33 2.38 3.87
CA TYR A 121 -5.74 2.70 5.17
C TYR A 121 -6.61 3.75 5.85
N ARG A 122 -6.40 3.96 7.16
CA ARG A 122 -7.07 5.03 7.89
C ARG A 122 -6.11 6.20 8.04
N ASP A 123 -6.59 7.39 7.73
CA ASP A 123 -5.76 8.59 7.91
C ASP A 123 -5.80 9.03 9.37
N GLY A 124 -5.13 10.16 9.67
CA GLY A 124 -5.04 10.67 11.04
C GLY A 124 -6.37 11.04 11.64
N ASP A 125 -7.38 11.29 10.82
CA ASP A 125 -8.70 11.65 11.29
C ASP A 125 -9.62 10.44 11.40
N GLY A 126 -9.10 9.25 11.14
CA GLY A 126 -9.88 8.03 11.23
C GLY A 126 -10.69 7.71 9.99
N ASN A 127 -10.50 8.46 8.92
CA ASN A 127 -11.23 8.23 7.67
C ASN A 127 -10.52 7.17 6.84
N THR A 128 -11.31 6.30 6.22
CA THR A 128 -10.76 5.30 5.32
C THR A 128 -10.39 5.94 4.00
N ARG A 129 -9.17 5.69 3.55
CA ARG A 129 -8.66 6.21 2.29
C ARG A 129 -8.22 5.06 1.40
N ASN A 130 -8.34 5.27 0.11
CA ASN A 130 -7.97 4.31 -0.92
C ASN A 130 -6.66 4.79 -1.55
N LEU A 131 -5.67 3.91 -1.65
CA LEU A 131 -4.37 4.31 -2.21
C LEU A 131 -4.46 4.73 -3.66
N LEU A 132 -5.48 4.28 -4.37
CA LEU A 132 -5.67 4.73 -5.74
C LEU A 132 -5.92 6.23 -5.79
N GLU A 133 -6.65 6.76 -4.80
CA GLU A 133 -6.87 8.20 -4.70
C GLU A 133 -5.56 8.94 -4.47
N VAL A 134 -4.69 8.38 -3.63
CA VAL A 134 -3.38 8.97 -3.37
C VAL A 134 -2.56 8.98 -4.66
N LEU A 135 -2.64 7.88 -5.42
CA LEU A 135 -1.94 7.77 -6.69
C LEU A 135 -2.40 8.84 -7.68
N GLU A 136 -3.69 9.08 -7.74
CA GLU A 136 -4.22 10.10 -8.62
C GLU A 136 -3.76 11.49 -8.22
N GLN A 137 -3.67 11.74 -6.93
CA GLN A 137 -3.16 13.02 -6.43
C GLN A 137 -1.69 13.21 -6.83
N PHE A 138 -0.90 12.16 -6.77
CA PHE A 138 0.49 12.22 -7.22
C PHE A 138 0.57 12.58 -8.69
N ARG A 139 -0.23 11.95 -9.51
CA ARG A 139 -0.23 12.21 -10.94
C ARG A 139 -0.60 13.64 -11.24
N THR A 140 -1.63 14.14 -10.59
CA THR A 140 -2.09 15.50 -10.80
C THR A 140 -1.02 16.50 -10.38
N ALA A 141 -0.38 16.25 -9.23
CA ALA A 141 0.66 17.14 -8.75
C ALA A 141 1.84 17.17 -9.72
N ASN A 142 2.23 16.01 -10.25
CA ASN A 142 3.33 15.94 -11.19
C ASN A 142 3.02 16.69 -12.47
N LEU A 143 1.80 16.56 -12.96
CA LEU A 143 1.40 17.28 -14.15
C LEU A 143 1.42 18.78 -13.93
N ASN A 144 0.93 19.21 -12.79
CA ASN A 144 0.91 20.64 -12.47
C ASN A 144 2.31 21.21 -12.35
N LEU A 145 3.22 20.44 -11.79
CA LEU A 145 4.59 20.88 -11.66
C LEU A 145 5.29 20.94 -13.01
N ALA A 146 4.95 20.03 -13.90
CA ALA A 146 5.61 19.97 -15.19
C ALA A 146 5.20 21.13 -16.11
N GLU A 147 3.97 21.54 -16.04
CA GLU A 147 3.47 22.54 -16.96
C GLU A 147 4.21 23.86 -16.93
N PRO A 148 4.43 24.46 -15.77
CA PRO A 148 5.10 25.75 -15.76
C PRO A 148 6.51 25.71 -16.30
N GLU A 149 7.13 24.59 -16.17
CA GLU A 149 8.50 24.46 -16.62
C GLU A 149 8.62 24.38 -18.10
N CYS A 150 7.58 23.99 -18.69
CA CYS A 150 7.63 23.93 -20.12
C CYS A 150 7.96 25.25 -20.69
N ASP A 151 7.79 26.14 -19.92
CA ASP A 151 8.12 27.43 -20.24
C ASP A 151 9.39 27.82 -19.80
N GLU A 152 9.31 27.39 -19.31
CA GLU A 152 10.27 27.55 -18.89
C GLU A 152 10.95 27.52 -18.63
N ASP A 153 11.06 27.54 -18.81
CA ASP A 153 12.06 27.47 -18.50
C ASP A 153 12.61 27.48 -18.21
N GLU A 154 12.61 27.69 -18.40
CA GLU A 154 13.45 27.75 -18.12
C GLU A 154 14.02 27.84 -17.80
N GLU A 155 14.10 28.12 -18.06
CA GLU A 155 15.01 28.35 -17.82
C GLU A 155 15.47 28.48 -17.57
N PRO A 156 15.61 28.86 -17.82
CA PRO A 156 16.51 29.10 -17.65
C PRO A 156 17.02 29.23 -17.47
N ASP A 157 17.19 29.36 -17.66
CA ASP A 157 18.11 29.53 -17.53
C ASP A 157 18.48 29.66 -17.18
N GLU A 158 18.45 29.81 -17.29
CA GLU A 158 19.18 30.03 -17.09
C GLU A 158 19.45 30.14 -16.69
N SER A 159 19.35 30.46 -16.91
CA SER A 159 20.11 30.69 -16.67
C SER A 159 20.38 30.82 -16.35
N PRO A 160 20.59 31.15 -16.48
CA PRO A 160 21.29 31.38 -16.32
C PRO A 160 21.53 31.47 -16.07
N HIS A 161 21.75 31.61 -16.22
CA HIS A 161 22.45 31.76 -16.13
C HIS A 161 22.69 31.91 -15.74
N ILE A 162 22.70 32.15 -15.91
CA ILE A 162 23.31 32.47 -15.82
C ILE A 162 23.57 32.85 -15.56
N GLN A 163 23.56 33.07 -15.68
CA GLN A 163 24.07 33.43 -15.57
C GLN A 163 24.40 33.69 -15.10
N MET A 164 24.46 34.15 -15.37
CA MET A 164 24.94 34.41 -15.06
C MET A 164 25.39 34.50 -14.78
#